data_5b14d12d0aa8d724e569e9470d011fa8
#
_entry.id   5b14d12d0aa8d724e569e9470d011fa8
#
_cell.length_a   1.000
_cell.length_b   1.000
_cell.length_c   1.000
_cell.angle_alpha   90.00
_cell.angle_beta   90.00
_cell.angle_gamma   90.00
#
_symmetry.space_group_name_H-M   'P 1'
#
loop_
_entity.id
_entity.type
_entity.pdbx_description
1 polymer ?
#
loop_
_entity_poly.entity_id
_entity_poly.type
_entity_poly.pdbx_seq_one_letter_code
_entity_poly.pdbx_strand_id
1 'polypeptide(L)'
;MALFPITPPAGIVTNGTDYANKGRWVDGDLVRFENGYLKPIGGWEKLRGTALDGAIIGLYGYKDNAGNNVLAVGTRQKVYVLYNNVWDDITPTGFVNDASDDPLGFGAYTYGSEDYGDARSQSGLVLQAGYFSFDNWGEDLVFTFSKDGKIYKWRPNSGGTADTIATVVTNAPTGNLSTLVTNERHLVAIGSASDPRKVAWSNREDRNNWTSKATNTAGDLQIPTGGRALFGVKYRSDVIIFSDTGINRMFYAGSPFVYGIADAGTNCKSISSRTVVSTGNFLAWMGENAFYIYDGSVRELPCEVHDYVFDQINVAGRGACWGGHNSNFNEIWWGFPSGDSQYTSNKYVIWNYNSNVWSIGSMDR
;
A
#
# COMPACT_ATOMS: atom_id res chain seq x y z
N MET A 1 7.87 50.96 -20.20
CA MET A 1 7.63 50.26 -18.94
C MET A 1 8.60 49.10 -18.85
N ALA A 2 9.50 49.08 -17.88
CA ALA A 2 10.47 47.99 -17.73
C ALA A 2 9.74 46.78 -17.11
N LEU A 3 9.76 45.63 -17.78
CA LEU A 3 9.28 44.38 -17.27
C LEU A 3 10.33 43.80 -16.33
N PHE A 4 9.99 43.62 -15.06
CA PHE A 4 10.81 42.87 -14.12
C PHE A 4 10.38 41.41 -14.16
N PRO A 5 11.25 40.48 -14.52
CA PRO A 5 10.92 39.06 -14.43
C PRO A 5 10.83 38.65 -12.95
N ILE A 6 9.66 38.18 -12.53
CA ILE A 6 9.46 37.54 -11.23
C ILE A 6 9.58 36.06 -11.46
N THR A 7 10.64 35.44 -10.95
CA THR A 7 10.87 33.98 -11.00
C THR A 7 10.94 33.45 -9.57
N PRO A 8 9.79 33.10 -8.98
CA PRO A 8 9.81 32.43 -7.68
C PRO A 8 10.61 31.11 -7.76
N PRO A 9 11.32 30.73 -6.71
CA PRO A 9 11.96 29.44 -6.65
C PRO A 9 10.95 28.30 -6.90
N ALA A 10 11.41 27.18 -7.47
CA ALA A 10 10.58 26.01 -7.68
C ALA A 10 10.08 25.44 -6.33
N GLY A 11 8.88 24.91 -6.35
CA GLY A 11 8.22 24.30 -5.19
C GLY A 11 7.14 25.17 -4.58
N ILE A 12 6.09 24.49 -4.09
CA ILE A 12 4.99 25.11 -3.36
C ILE A 12 5.31 25.03 -1.87
N VAL A 13 5.04 26.11 -1.13
CA VAL A 13 5.24 26.21 0.31
C VAL A 13 3.95 26.71 0.95
N THR A 14 3.32 25.86 1.73
CA THR A 14 2.07 26.20 2.44
C THR A 14 2.25 26.31 3.96
N ASN A 15 3.41 25.88 4.46
CA ASN A 15 3.70 25.96 5.89
C ASN A 15 3.83 27.43 6.34
N GLY A 16 3.12 27.80 7.39
CA GLY A 16 3.14 29.15 7.94
C GLY A 16 2.18 30.11 7.24
N THR A 17 2.53 31.39 7.19
CA THR A 17 1.68 32.45 6.63
C THR A 17 2.11 32.87 5.24
N ASP A 18 1.18 33.34 4.41
CA ASP A 18 1.47 33.88 3.08
C ASP A 18 2.48 35.03 3.11
N TYR A 19 2.49 35.79 4.20
CA TYR A 19 3.46 36.87 4.39
C TYR A 19 4.89 36.34 4.60
N ALA A 20 5.02 35.23 5.36
CA ALA A 20 6.32 34.58 5.54
C ALA A 20 6.85 33.95 4.24
N ASN A 21 5.92 33.50 3.38
CA ASN A 21 6.22 32.85 2.11
C ASN A 21 6.28 33.82 0.92
N LYS A 22 6.42 35.11 1.19
CA LYS A 22 6.49 36.13 0.15
C LYS A 22 7.61 35.83 -0.88
N GLY A 23 7.23 35.79 -2.16
CA GLY A 23 8.13 35.45 -3.26
C GLY A 23 8.29 33.96 -3.54
N ARG A 24 7.49 33.11 -2.88
CA ARG A 24 7.37 31.67 -3.16
C ARG A 24 6.00 31.37 -3.79
N TRP A 25 5.87 30.19 -4.39
CA TRP A 25 4.57 29.65 -4.78
C TRP A 25 3.87 29.15 -3.53
N VAL A 26 2.69 29.68 -3.22
CA VAL A 26 1.91 29.31 -2.02
C VAL A 26 0.72 28.42 -2.35
N ASP A 27 0.34 28.35 -3.61
CA ASP A 27 -0.75 27.51 -4.11
C ASP A 27 -0.48 27.10 -5.55
N GLY A 28 -1.12 26.01 -5.99
CA GLY A 28 -1.05 25.52 -7.36
C GLY A 28 -1.85 24.22 -7.52
N ASP A 29 -2.46 24.04 -8.68
CA ASP A 29 -3.19 22.83 -9.02
C ASP A 29 -2.78 22.34 -10.41
N LEU A 30 -2.69 21.02 -10.59
CA LEU A 30 -2.30 20.36 -11.84
C LEU A 30 -0.95 20.80 -12.39
N VAL A 31 -0.01 21.13 -11.50
CA VAL A 31 1.33 21.60 -11.85
C VAL A 31 2.44 20.76 -11.25
N ARG A 32 3.55 20.71 -11.94
CA ARG A 32 4.82 20.12 -11.48
C ARG A 32 5.98 21.08 -11.72
N PHE A 33 7.07 20.86 -11.00
CA PHE A 33 8.32 21.56 -11.26
C PHE A 33 9.34 20.61 -11.91
N GLU A 34 9.79 20.97 -13.09
CA GLU A 34 10.78 20.20 -13.84
C GLU A 34 11.92 21.13 -14.25
N ASN A 35 13.15 20.80 -13.81
CA ASN A 35 14.34 21.61 -14.05
C ASN A 35 14.20 23.09 -13.61
N GLY A 36 13.47 23.30 -12.51
CA GLY A 36 13.22 24.65 -11.97
C GLY A 36 12.05 25.41 -12.62
N TYR A 37 11.43 24.86 -13.66
CA TYR A 37 10.31 25.49 -14.37
C TYR A 37 8.98 24.86 -13.97
N LEU A 38 7.96 25.71 -13.85
CA LEU A 38 6.59 25.28 -13.64
C LEU A 38 6.03 24.72 -14.95
N LYS A 39 5.50 23.50 -14.92
CA LYS A 39 4.88 22.83 -16.06
C LYS A 39 3.53 22.22 -15.66
N PRO A 40 2.57 22.07 -16.59
CA PRO A 40 1.36 21.32 -16.32
C PRO A 40 1.67 19.81 -16.16
N ILE A 41 0.91 19.14 -15.29
CA ILE A 41 1.03 17.67 -15.09
C ILE A 41 0.63 16.91 -16.35
N GLY A 42 -0.28 17.45 -17.15
CA GLY A 42 -0.94 16.77 -18.26
C GLY A 42 -2.27 16.16 -17.84
N GLY A 43 -2.91 15.50 -18.80
CA GLY A 43 -4.20 14.83 -18.58
C GLY A 43 -4.04 13.36 -18.15
N TRP A 44 -5.19 12.75 -17.86
CA TRP A 44 -5.32 11.33 -17.58
C TRP A 44 -6.18 10.67 -18.65
N GLU A 45 -5.79 9.51 -19.09
CA GLU A 45 -6.54 8.73 -20.06
C GLU A 45 -6.99 7.41 -19.41
N LYS A 46 -8.21 6.99 -19.73
CA LYS A 46 -8.71 5.69 -19.25
C LYS A 46 -7.92 4.57 -19.90
N LEU A 47 -7.33 3.71 -19.11
CA LEU A 47 -6.63 2.52 -19.62
C LEU A 47 -7.58 1.60 -20.37
N ARG A 48 -8.84 1.49 -19.93
CA ARG A 48 -9.91 0.67 -20.52
C ARG A 48 -11.28 1.28 -20.26
N GLY A 49 -12.21 1.05 -21.19
CA GLY A 49 -13.60 1.51 -21.07
C GLY A 49 -14.49 0.62 -20.19
N THR A 50 -14.08 -0.61 -19.87
CA THR A 50 -14.85 -1.54 -19.03
C THR A 50 -14.72 -1.15 -17.56
N ALA A 51 -15.86 -0.92 -16.90
CA ALA A 51 -15.90 -0.72 -15.46
C ALA A 51 -15.76 -2.09 -14.74
N LEU A 52 -14.96 -2.11 -13.69
CA LEU A 52 -14.86 -3.26 -12.76
C LEU A 52 -15.86 -3.08 -11.61
N ASP A 53 -16.30 -4.21 -11.02
CA ASP A 53 -17.19 -4.17 -9.87
C ASP A 53 -16.43 -3.69 -8.63
N GLY A 54 -16.87 -2.59 -8.04
CA GLY A 54 -16.30 -2.01 -6.84
C GLY A 54 -15.10 -1.07 -7.07
N ALA A 55 -14.80 -0.25 -6.07
CA ALA A 55 -13.66 0.66 -6.10
C ALA A 55 -12.33 -0.11 -6.06
N ILE A 56 -11.38 0.30 -6.88
CA ILE A 56 -10.04 -0.29 -6.93
C ILE A 56 -9.27 0.11 -5.66
N ILE A 57 -8.76 -0.87 -4.93
CA ILE A 57 -7.99 -0.68 -3.70
C ILE A 57 -6.62 -1.35 -3.73
N GLY A 58 -6.28 -2.07 -4.78
CA GLY A 58 -4.95 -2.66 -4.98
C GLY A 58 -4.64 -2.83 -6.45
N LEU A 59 -3.39 -2.55 -6.82
CA LEU A 59 -2.86 -2.72 -8.17
C LEU A 59 -1.47 -3.35 -8.10
N TYR A 60 -1.21 -4.32 -8.97
CA TYR A 60 0.10 -4.94 -9.09
C TYR A 60 0.37 -5.37 -10.53
N GLY A 61 1.45 -4.86 -11.11
CA GLY A 61 1.86 -5.21 -12.46
C GLY A 61 3.14 -6.06 -12.47
N TYR A 62 3.14 -7.14 -13.22
CA TYR A 62 4.33 -7.97 -13.43
C TYR A 62 4.32 -8.58 -14.83
N LYS A 63 5.38 -9.32 -15.16
CA LYS A 63 5.47 -10.09 -16.42
C LYS A 63 5.49 -11.58 -16.14
N ASP A 64 4.83 -12.36 -17.00
CA ASP A 64 4.97 -13.82 -17.01
C ASP A 64 6.31 -14.26 -17.64
N ASN A 65 6.57 -15.56 -17.65
CA ASN A 65 7.77 -16.12 -18.25
C ASN A 65 7.83 -15.98 -19.79
N ALA A 66 6.70 -15.74 -20.43
CA ALA A 66 6.62 -15.46 -21.86
C ALA A 66 6.81 -13.96 -22.20
N GLY A 67 6.94 -13.10 -21.18
CA GLY A 67 7.12 -11.66 -21.32
C GLY A 67 5.82 -10.86 -21.44
N ASN A 68 4.64 -11.50 -21.31
CA ASN A 68 3.36 -10.80 -21.33
C ASN A 68 3.16 -9.99 -20.05
N ASN A 69 2.54 -8.83 -20.20
CA ASN A 69 2.18 -8.01 -19.05
C ASN A 69 0.92 -8.57 -18.36
N VAL A 70 1.01 -8.71 -17.06
CA VAL A 70 -0.08 -9.08 -16.16
C VAL A 70 -0.35 -7.92 -15.22
N LEU A 71 -1.59 -7.44 -15.15
CA LEU A 71 -2.03 -6.43 -14.21
C LEU A 71 -3.10 -7.02 -13.30
N ALA A 72 -2.74 -7.30 -12.05
CA ALA A 72 -3.67 -7.70 -11.03
C ALA A 72 -4.35 -6.47 -10.41
N VAL A 73 -5.66 -6.56 -10.21
CA VAL A 73 -6.49 -5.50 -9.67
C VAL A 73 -7.38 -6.06 -8.56
N GLY A 74 -7.22 -5.57 -7.35
CA GLY A 74 -8.10 -5.84 -6.25
C GLY A 74 -9.10 -4.70 -6.08
N THR A 75 -10.39 -5.02 -6.11
CA THR A 75 -11.46 -4.09 -5.77
C THR A 75 -12.02 -4.39 -4.38
N ARG A 76 -12.90 -3.55 -3.88
CA ARG A 76 -13.58 -3.84 -2.60
C ARG A 76 -14.43 -5.12 -2.64
N GLN A 77 -14.77 -5.62 -3.82
CA GLN A 77 -15.69 -6.76 -4.01
C GLN A 77 -15.01 -7.98 -4.60
N LYS A 78 -14.09 -7.81 -5.55
CA LYS A 78 -13.55 -8.86 -6.40
C LYS A 78 -12.06 -8.69 -6.70
N VAL A 79 -11.49 -9.72 -7.30
CA VAL A 79 -10.11 -9.72 -7.81
C VAL A 79 -10.14 -9.99 -9.30
N TYR A 80 -9.50 -9.12 -10.06
CA TYR A 80 -9.40 -9.20 -11.52
C TYR A 80 -7.95 -9.26 -11.97
N VAL A 81 -7.75 -9.81 -13.15
CA VAL A 81 -6.47 -9.75 -13.86
C VAL A 81 -6.72 -9.27 -15.28
N LEU A 82 -5.93 -8.30 -15.72
CA LEU A 82 -5.82 -7.94 -17.13
C LEU A 82 -4.64 -8.72 -17.72
N TYR A 83 -4.94 -9.71 -18.53
CA TYR A 83 -3.97 -10.55 -19.20
C TYR A 83 -4.32 -10.67 -20.69
N ASN A 84 -3.32 -10.56 -21.58
CA ASN A 84 -3.54 -10.57 -23.03
C ASN A 84 -4.67 -9.64 -23.49
N ASN A 85 -4.78 -8.48 -22.85
CA ASN A 85 -5.76 -7.46 -23.18
C ASN A 85 -7.22 -7.79 -22.80
N VAL A 86 -7.46 -8.85 -22.04
CA VAL A 86 -8.76 -9.32 -21.56
C VAL A 86 -8.80 -9.21 -20.03
N TRP A 87 -9.96 -8.78 -19.51
CA TRP A 87 -10.25 -8.81 -18.08
C TRP A 87 -10.82 -10.16 -17.69
N ASP A 88 -10.17 -10.83 -16.78
CA ASP A 88 -10.63 -12.08 -16.17
C ASP A 88 -10.96 -11.85 -14.70
N ASP A 89 -12.14 -12.29 -14.25
CA ASP A 89 -12.54 -12.35 -12.84
C ASP A 89 -11.93 -13.62 -12.23
N ILE A 90 -10.91 -13.44 -11.40
CA ILE A 90 -10.21 -14.53 -10.73
C ILE A 90 -10.60 -14.67 -9.25
N THR A 91 -11.70 -14.05 -8.84
CA THR A 91 -12.16 -14.04 -7.44
C THR A 91 -12.28 -15.47 -6.90
N PRO A 92 -11.61 -15.82 -5.79
CA PRO A 92 -11.67 -17.15 -5.23
C PRO A 92 -13.06 -17.52 -4.71
N THR A 93 -13.42 -18.79 -4.76
CA THR A 93 -14.63 -19.28 -4.11
C THR A 93 -14.56 -19.05 -2.60
N GLY A 94 -15.60 -18.43 -2.03
CA GLY A 94 -15.65 -18.11 -0.60
C GLY A 94 -14.70 -16.98 -0.18
N PHE A 95 -14.37 -16.10 -1.10
CA PHE A 95 -13.62 -14.86 -0.82
C PHE A 95 -14.44 -13.93 0.08
N VAL A 96 -13.83 -13.49 1.18
CA VAL A 96 -14.44 -12.51 2.09
C VAL A 96 -14.03 -11.12 1.62
N ASN A 97 -14.99 -10.38 1.09
CA ASN A 97 -14.74 -9.05 0.52
C ASN A 97 -15.00 -7.91 1.53
N ASP A 98 -14.75 -6.67 1.13
CA ASP A 98 -14.92 -5.47 1.96
C ASP A 98 -16.37 -4.92 1.92
N ALA A 99 -17.26 -5.60 1.22
CA ALA A 99 -18.67 -5.24 1.17
C ALA A 99 -19.47 -5.85 2.35
N SER A 100 -18.89 -6.85 3.05
CA SER A 100 -19.44 -7.35 4.31
C SER A 100 -19.07 -6.37 5.42
N ASP A 101 -20.08 -5.75 5.99
CA ASP A 101 -19.91 -4.82 7.11
C ASP A 101 -19.29 -5.53 8.31
N ASP A 102 -18.28 -4.92 8.94
CA ASP A 102 -17.78 -5.41 10.21
C ASP A 102 -18.83 -5.19 11.30
N PRO A 103 -19.10 -6.18 12.19
CA PRO A 103 -20.03 -6.00 13.29
C PRO A 103 -19.53 -4.86 14.21
N LEU A 104 -20.34 -3.84 14.34
CA LEU A 104 -19.97 -2.63 15.08
C LEU A 104 -20.09 -2.78 16.59
N GLY A 105 -20.70 -3.85 17.07
CA GLY A 105 -20.91 -4.06 18.50
C GLY A 105 -21.88 -3.10 19.15
N PHE A 106 -21.94 -3.15 20.47
CA PHE A 106 -22.81 -2.28 21.26
C PHE A 106 -22.27 -0.83 21.27
N GLY A 107 -23.19 0.14 21.08
CA GLY A 107 -22.87 1.57 21.17
C GLY A 107 -22.45 2.26 19.87
N ALA A 108 -22.45 1.54 18.73
CA ALA A 108 -22.31 2.16 17.43
C ALA A 108 -23.61 2.86 17.01
N TYR A 109 -23.53 3.93 16.20
CA TYR A 109 -24.66 4.76 15.72
C TYR A 109 -25.37 5.65 16.77
N THR A 110 -26.50 6.22 16.36
CA THR A 110 -27.30 7.15 17.16
C THR A 110 -27.90 6.44 18.36
N TYR A 111 -27.80 7.04 19.52
CA TYR A 111 -28.41 6.53 20.75
C TYR A 111 -29.93 6.37 20.58
N GLY A 112 -30.44 5.21 20.98
CA GLY A 112 -31.92 4.94 20.94
C GLY A 112 -32.46 4.50 19.59
N SER A 113 -31.64 4.11 18.61
CA SER A 113 -32.10 3.72 17.27
C SER A 113 -32.52 2.25 17.12
N GLU A 114 -32.21 1.38 18.10
CA GLU A 114 -32.56 -0.06 18.11
C GLU A 114 -32.83 -0.56 19.52
N ASP A 115 -33.39 -1.77 19.67
CA ASP A 115 -33.78 -2.32 20.95
C ASP A 115 -32.59 -2.62 21.85
N TYR A 116 -32.81 -2.53 23.16
CA TYR A 116 -31.77 -2.82 24.16
C TYR A 116 -31.41 -4.30 24.17
N GLY A 117 -30.14 -4.59 23.95
CA GLY A 117 -29.62 -5.96 23.97
C GLY A 117 -29.38 -6.59 22.58
N ASP A 118 -29.86 -5.96 21.51
CA ASP A 118 -29.58 -6.40 20.15
C ASP A 118 -28.26 -5.82 19.61
N ALA A 119 -27.49 -6.66 18.96
CA ALA A 119 -26.33 -6.22 18.20
C ALA A 119 -26.81 -5.42 16.99
N ARG A 120 -26.31 -4.19 16.83
CA ARG A 120 -26.75 -3.30 15.76
C ARG A 120 -26.48 -3.86 14.38
N SER A 121 -27.48 -3.66 13.50
CA SER A 121 -27.37 -4.07 12.10
C SER A 121 -26.26 -3.29 11.40
N GLN A 122 -25.53 -3.99 10.57
CA GLN A 122 -24.32 -3.57 9.90
C GLN A 122 -24.66 -2.78 8.64
N SER A 123 -25.04 -1.53 8.72
CA SER A 123 -25.21 -0.73 7.52
C SER A 123 -24.22 0.44 7.48
N GLY A 124 -23.19 0.32 6.66
CA GLY A 124 -22.52 1.47 6.10
C GLY A 124 -21.31 2.03 6.83
N LEU A 125 -20.85 1.50 7.97
CA LEU A 125 -19.63 2.00 8.61
C LEU A 125 -18.49 0.96 8.52
N VAL A 126 -17.61 1.15 7.57
CA VAL A 126 -16.35 0.36 7.48
C VAL A 126 -15.34 0.96 8.46
N LEU A 127 -15.21 0.36 9.63
CA LEU A 127 -14.27 0.83 10.67
C LEU A 127 -12.80 0.66 10.26
N GLN A 128 -12.51 -0.29 9.39
CA GLN A 128 -11.16 -0.54 8.88
C GLN A 128 -11.24 -0.97 7.42
N ALA A 129 -10.67 -0.17 6.53
CA ALA A 129 -10.58 -0.54 5.11
C ALA A 129 -9.68 -1.76 4.91
N GLY A 130 -10.16 -2.74 4.16
CA GLY A 130 -9.34 -3.84 3.69
C GLY A 130 -8.27 -3.37 2.69
N TYR A 131 -7.17 -4.08 2.62
CA TYR A 131 -6.11 -3.85 1.63
C TYR A 131 -5.60 -5.16 1.07
N PHE A 132 -5.15 -5.10 -0.18
CA PHE A 132 -4.47 -6.20 -0.84
C PHE A 132 -2.96 -6.10 -0.67
N SER A 133 -2.33 -7.25 -0.53
CA SER A 133 -0.92 -7.42 -0.84
C SER A 133 -0.82 -8.40 -2.00
N PHE A 134 -0.15 -7.97 -3.05
CA PHE A 134 0.12 -8.76 -4.24
C PHE A 134 1.62 -8.97 -4.40
N ASP A 135 2.00 -10.13 -4.88
CA ASP A 135 3.36 -10.43 -5.33
C ASP A 135 3.34 -11.57 -6.36
N ASN A 136 4.47 -11.91 -6.92
CA ASN A 136 4.57 -13.00 -7.88
C ASN A 136 5.53 -14.10 -7.41
N TRP A 137 5.10 -15.34 -7.54
CA TRP A 137 5.90 -16.55 -7.35
C TRP A 137 6.28 -17.11 -8.72
N GLY A 138 7.39 -16.61 -9.29
CA GLY A 138 7.68 -16.84 -10.69
C GLY A 138 6.64 -16.15 -11.56
N GLU A 139 5.89 -16.91 -12.34
CA GLU A 139 4.77 -16.39 -13.14
C GLU A 139 3.42 -16.41 -12.41
N ASP A 140 3.30 -17.19 -11.33
CA ASP A 140 2.07 -17.27 -10.55
C ASP A 140 1.87 -16.00 -9.73
N LEU A 141 0.69 -15.39 -9.80
CA LEU A 141 0.28 -14.35 -8.88
C LEU A 141 0.03 -14.97 -7.50
N VAL A 142 0.53 -14.34 -6.45
CA VAL A 142 0.16 -14.64 -5.06
C VAL A 142 -0.37 -13.39 -4.39
N PHE A 143 -1.43 -13.54 -3.60
CA PHE A 143 -2.04 -12.39 -2.94
C PHE A 143 -2.76 -12.76 -1.65
N THR A 144 -2.94 -11.76 -0.81
CA THR A 144 -3.77 -11.82 0.40
C THR A 144 -4.63 -10.56 0.45
N PHE A 145 -5.86 -10.73 0.89
CA PHE A 145 -6.72 -9.63 1.29
C PHE A 145 -6.81 -9.61 2.82
N SER A 146 -6.54 -8.48 3.45
CA SER A 146 -6.35 -8.39 4.91
C SER A 146 -7.58 -8.78 5.74
N LYS A 147 -8.81 -8.66 5.19
CA LYS A 147 -10.05 -9.07 5.85
C LYS A 147 -10.35 -10.56 5.69
N ASP A 148 -9.95 -11.18 4.58
CA ASP A 148 -10.11 -12.63 4.37
C ASP A 148 -8.98 -13.41 5.06
N GLY A 149 -7.78 -12.91 5.04
CA GLY A 149 -6.62 -13.46 5.74
C GLY A 149 -6.08 -14.76 5.17
N LYS A 150 -6.57 -15.24 4.03
CA LYS A 150 -6.03 -16.39 3.31
C LYS A 150 -5.01 -15.93 2.27
N ILE A 151 -4.03 -16.79 1.97
CA ILE A 151 -3.09 -16.57 0.86
C ILE A 151 -3.61 -17.33 -0.34
N TYR A 152 -3.76 -16.62 -1.45
CA TYR A 152 -4.25 -17.15 -2.72
C TYR A 152 -3.14 -17.18 -3.77
N LYS A 153 -3.30 -18.06 -4.75
CA LYS A 153 -2.47 -18.16 -5.93
C LYS A 153 -3.34 -18.25 -7.18
N TRP A 154 -2.85 -17.68 -8.27
CA TRP A 154 -3.44 -17.77 -9.59
C TRP A 154 -2.31 -17.90 -10.63
N ARG A 155 -2.50 -18.79 -11.62
CA ARG A 155 -1.52 -19.04 -12.67
C ARG A 155 -2.02 -18.47 -14.00
N PRO A 156 -1.21 -17.64 -14.69
CA PRO A 156 -1.48 -17.21 -16.06
C PRO A 156 -1.34 -18.37 -17.05
N ASN A 157 -1.93 -18.25 -18.23
CA ASN A 157 -1.83 -19.26 -19.28
C ASN A 157 -0.50 -19.12 -20.06
N SER A 158 0.62 -19.28 -19.40
CA SER A 158 1.92 -19.31 -20.05
C SER A 158 2.43 -20.75 -20.11
N GLY A 159 2.11 -21.45 -21.23
CA GLY A 159 2.58 -22.82 -21.46
C GLY A 159 1.77 -23.93 -20.79
N GLY A 160 0.50 -23.68 -20.45
CA GLY A 160 -0.41 -24.65 -19.85
C GLY A 160 -1.84 -24.13 -19.77
N THR A 161 -2.67 -24.78 -18.96
CA THR A 161 -4.04 -24.32 -18.69
C THR A 161 -3.99 -23.23 -17.61
N ALA A 162 -4.52 -22.04 -17.92
CA ALA A 162 -4.74 -20.99 -16.91
C ALA A 162 -5.67 -21.46 -15.80
N ASP A 163 -5.44 -20.99 -14.59
CA ASP A 163 -6.45 -21.12 -13.55
C ASP A 163 -7.62 -20.17 -13.87
N THR A 164 -8.83 -20.67 -13.86
CA THR A 164 -10.03 -19.83 -14.11
C THR A 164 -10.34 -18.92 -12.94
N ILE A 165 -10.03 -19.36 -11.71
CA ILE A 165 -10.17 -18.62 -10.45
C ILE A 165 -8.93 -18.85 -9.60
N ALA A 166 -8.63 -17.91 -8.72
CA ALA A 166 -7.55 -18.10 -7.75
C ALA A 166 -7.92 -19.15 -6.70
N THR A 167 -6.91 -19.88 -6.24
CA THR A 167 -7.06 -20.96 -5.25
C THR A 167 -6.21 -20.69 -4.01
N VAL A 168 -6.63 -21.21 -2.86
CA VAL A 168 -5.89 -21.08 -1.60
C VAL A 168 -4.56 -21.82 -1.68
N VAL A 169 -3.50 -21.21 -1.16
CA VAL A 169 -2.20 -21.88 -0.96
C VAL A 169 -2.34 -22.88 0.17
N THR A 170 -2.07 -24.15 -0.12
CA THR A 170 -2.25 -25.27 0.83
C THR A 170 -1.33 -25.10 2.05
N ASN A 171 -1.85 -25.42 3.24
CA ASN A 171 -1.15 -25.34 4.53
C ASN A 171 -0.62 -23.97 4.92
N ALA A 172 -0.89 -22.92 4.17
CA ALA A 172 -0.50 -21.55 4.56
C ALA A 172 -1.23 -21.14 5.86
N PRO A 173 -0.60 -20.32 6.71
CA PRO A 173 -1.28 -19.72 7.85
C PRO A 173 -2.53 -18.96 7.42
N THR A 174 -3.50 -18.80 8.31
CA THR A 174 -4.73 -18.03 8.09
C THR A 174 -4.79 -16.81 8.99
N GLY A 175 -5.67 -15.86 8.64
CA GLY A 175 -5.77 -14.59 9.36
C GLY A 175 -4.58 -13.68 9.11
N ASN A 176 -3.91 -13.86 7.96
CA ASN A 176 -2.78 -13.03 7.58
C ASN A 176 -3.26 -11.65 7.11
N LEU A 177 -2.50 -10.63 7.42
CA LEU A 177 -2.74 -9.28 6.94
C LEU A 177 -2.09 -9.02 5.59
N SER A 178 -0.95 -9.66 5.33
CA SER A 178 -0.16 -9.42 4.12
C SER A 178 0.67 -10.65 3.75
N THR A 179 1.03 -10.74 2.47
CA THR A 179 1.95 -11.74 1.93
C THR A 179 2.93 -11.10 0.95
N LEU A 180 4.10 -11.69 0.82
CA LEU A 180 5.10 -11.34 -0.18
C LEU A 180 6.03 -12.52 -0.46
N VAL A 181 6.81 -12.44 -1.52
CA VAL A 181 7.82 -13.43 -1.90
C VAL A 181 9.20 -12.83 -1.73
N THR A 182 10.08 -13.48 -0.99
CA THR A 182 11.47 -13.02 -0.81
C THR A 182 12.34 -13.33 -2.02
N ASN A 183 13.50 -12.70 -2.09
CA ASN A 183 14.48 -12.96 -3.16
C ASN A 183 14.98 -14.41 -3.12
N GLU A 184 15.03 -15.04 -1.93
CA GLU A 184 15.43 -16.42 -1.71
C GLU A 184 14.32 -17.42 -2.08
N ARG A 185 13.17 -16.94 -2.56
CA ARG A 185 12.02 -17.76 -2.97
C ARG A 185 11.33 -18.46 -1.80
N HIS A 186 11.09 -17.72 -0.73
CA HIS A 186 10.14 -18.08 0.33
C HIS A 186 8.87 -17.24 0.20
N LEU A 187 7.71 -17.85 0.39
CA LEU A 187 6.46 -17.13 0.54
C LEU A 187 6.30 -16.74 2.00
N VAL A 188 6.13 -15.45 2.27
CA VAL A 188 6.03 -14.89 3.63
C VAL A 188 4.58 -14.54 3.94
N ALA A 189 4.12 -14.90 5.12
CA ALA A 189 2.84 -14.54 5.71
C ALA A 189 3.08 -13.60 6.91
N ILE A 190 2.45 -12.45 6.91
CA ILE A 190 2.64 -11.40 7.93
C ILE A 190 1.34 -11.22 8.71
N GLY A 191 1.44 -11.27 10.03
CA GLY A 191 0.33 -11.27 10.98
C GLY A 191 -0.52 -12.52 10.80
N SER A 192 -0.86 -13.20 11.85
CA SER A 192 -1.74 -14.36 11.77
C SER A 192 -2.82 -14.27 12.83
N ALA A 193 -3.90 -15.05 12.67
CA ALA A 193 -4.98 -15.09 13.65
C ALA A 193 -4.51 -15.54 15.04
N SER A 194 -3.48 -16.40 15.09
CA SER A 194 -2.95 -16.94 16.36
C SER A 194 -1.96 -16.01 17.05
N ASP A 195 -1.26 -15.16 16.30
CA ASP A 195 -0.26 -14.23 16.85
C ASP A 195 -0.09 -13.04 15.88
N PRO A 196 -0.53 -11.84 16.25
CA PRO A 196 -0.46 -10.65 15.41
C PRO A 196 0.96 -10.15 15.15
N ARG A 197 1.95 -10.59 15.94
CA ARG A 197 3.37 -10.24 15.77
C ARG A 197 4.13 -11.22 14.89
N LYS A 198 3.47 -12.30 14.48
CA LYS A 198 4.11 -13.40 13.77
C LYS A 198 4.36 -13.07 12.32
N VAL A 199 5.57 -13.43 11.87
CA VAL A 199 6.02 -13.46 10.49
C VAL A 199 6.46 -14.89 10.20
N ALA A 200 5.72 -15.58 9.35
CA ALA A 200 6.01 -16.96 8.96
C ALA A 200 6.45 -17.02 7.50
N TRP A 201 7.28 -17.99 7.15
CA TRP A 201 7.71 -18.22 5.77
C TRP A 201 7.67 -19.70 5.40
N SER A 202 7.34 -19.95 4.13
CA SER A 202 7.32 -21.31 3.57
C SER A 202 8.71 -21.87 3.42
N ASN A 203 8.82 -23.16 3.12
CA ASN A 203 10.06 -23.73 2.65
C ASN A 203 10.49 -23.08 1.32
N ARG A 204 11.81 -23.02 1.09
CA ARG A 204 12.37 -22.50 -0.15
C ARG A 204 11.85 -23.28 -1.35
N GLU A 205 11.38 -22.57 -2.40
CA GLU A 205 10.81 -23.12 -3.63
C GLU A 205 9.57 -24.02 -3.43
N ASP A 206 9.03 -24.10 -2.20
CA ASP A 206 7.84 -24.90 -1.88
C ASP A 206 6.88 -24.10 -1.01
N ARG A 207 5.95 -23.39 -1.67
CA ARG A 207 4.95 -22.53 -1.04
C ARG A 207 3.88 -23.25 -0.23
N ASN A 208 3.82 -24.60 -0.31
CA ASN A 208 2.83 -25.40 0.42
C ASN A 208 3.38 -25.99 1.72
N ASN A 209 4.65 -25.83 2.01
CA ASN A 209 5.30 -26.40 3.19
C ASN A 209 5.69 -25.30 4.19
N TRP A 210 4.92 -25.19 5.25
CA TRP A 210 5.03 -24.15 6.28
C TRP A 210 5.48 -24.70 7.65
N THR A 211 5.63 -26.01 7.76
CA THR A 211 6.03 -26.64 9.02
C THR A 211 7.56 -26.64 9.14
N SER A 212 8.08 -25.96 10.15
CA SER A 212 9.52 -25.95 10.45
C SER A 212 10.02 -27.35 10.83
N LYS A 213 11.09 -27.79 10.17
CA LYS A 213 11.78 -29.07 10.41
C LYS A 213 13.28 -28.84 10.23
N ALA A 214 14.09 -29.68 10.87
CA ALA A 214 15.56 -29.64 10.72
C ALA A 214 16.06 -29.83 9.27
N THR A 215 15.21 -30.37 8.38
CA THR A 215 15.55 -30.70 6.99
C THR A 215 14.99 -29.70 5.97
N ASN A 216 14.31 -28.64 6.41
CA ASN A 216 13.75 -27.61 5.52
C ASN A 216 14.08 -26.21 6.03
N THR A 217 13.68 -25.21 5.27
CA THR A 217 13.94 -23.80 5.58
C THR A 217 12.67 -23.05 6.01
N ALA A 218 11.53 -23.74 6.17
CA ALA A 218 10.31 -23.12 6.69
C ALA A 218 10.49 -22.73 8.15
N GLY A 219 9.89 -21.62 8.54
CA GLY A 219 9.99 -21.14 9.92
C GLY A 219 9.11 -19.94 10.18
N ASP A 220 9.23 -19.43 11.39
CA ASP A 220 8.54 -18.22 11.82
C ASP A 220 9.35 -17.48 12.90
N LEU A 221 9.16 -16.17 12.98
CA LEU A 221 9.66 -15.28 14.02
C LEU A 221 8.60 -14.26 14.41
N GLN A 222 8.77 -13.67 15.57
CA GLN A 222 7.99 -12.50 15.99
C GLN A 222 8.78 -11.23 15.71
N ILE A 223 8.08 -10.13 15.38
CA ILE A 223 8.72 -8.81 15.33
C ILE A 223 9.14 -8.40 16.74
N PRO A 224 10.36 -7.85 16.91
CA PRO A 224 10.85 -7.44 18.22
C PRO A 224 10.11 -6.23 18.79
N THR A 225 9.66 -5.31 17.94
CA THR A 225 8.98 -4.07 18.32
C THR A 225 7.62 -3.95 17.64
N GLY A 226 6.66 -3.34 18.35
CA GLY A 226 5.26 -3.24 17.93
C GLY A 226 4.38 -4.34 18.48
N GLY A 227 3.09 -4.06 18.55
CA GLY A 227 2.04 -5.01 18.98
C GLY A 227 1.51 -5.88 17.84
N ARG A 228 1.61 -5.41 16.59
CA ARG A 228 1.03 -6.07 15.42
C ARG A 228 1.88 -5.82 14.17
N ALA A 229 2.23 -6.88 13.45
CA ALA A 229 2.81 -6.79 12.12
C ALA A 229 1.67 -6.59 11.11
N LEU A 230 1.75 -5.55 10.29
CA LEU A 230 0.68 -5.16 9.39
C LEU A 230 0.94 -5.63 7.95
N PHE A 231 2.04 -5.21 7.37
CA PHE A 231 2.41 -5.55 6.00
C PHE A 231 3.93 -5.47 5.81
N GLY A 232 4.41 -6.03 4.71
CA GLY A 232 5.81 -5.99 4.33
C GLY A 232 6.02 -5.40 2.96
N VAL A 233 7.16 -4.75 2.77
CA VAL A 233 7.60 -4.18 1.49
C VAL A 233 9.03 -4.64 1.21
N LYS A 234 9.29 -5.11 0.00
CA LYS A 234 10.65 -5.47 -0.43
C LYS A 234 11.53 -4.23 -0.58
N TYR A 235 12.70 -4.31 0.02
CA TYR A 235 13.72 -3.28 -0.10
C TYR A 235 15.08 -3.91 -0.30
N ARG A 236 15.65 -3.80 -1.51
CA ARG A 236 16.89 -4.47 -1.90
C ARG A 236 16.80 -5.99 -1.68
N SER A 237 17.63 -6.54 -0.81
CA SER A 237 17.62 -7.97 -0.42
C SER A 237 16.73 -8.27 0.79
N ASP A 238 16.23 -7.25 1.46
CA ASP A 238 15.53 -7.38 2.73
C ASP A 238 14.02 -7.13 2.56
N VAL A 239 13.28 -7.43 3.59
CA VAL A 239 11.87 -7.08 3.73
C VAL A 239 11.73 -6.11 4.90
N ILE A 240 11.12 -4.96 4.66
CA ILE A 240 10.75 -4.01 5.70
C ILE A 240 9.32 -4.30 6.11
N ILE A 241 9.14 -4.71 7.35
CA ILE A 241 7.85 -5.06 7.97
C ILE A 241 7.36 -3.86 8.74
N PHE A 242 6.21 -3.32 8.33
CA PHE A 242 5.53 -2.24 9.00
C PHE A 242 4.68 -2.79 10.14
N SER A 243 4.76 -2.15 11.29
CA SER A 243 3.98 -2.45 12.48
C SER A 243 3.09 -1.27 12.87
N ASP A 244 2.31 -1.46 13.90
CA ASP A 244 1.46 -0.41 14.49
C ASP A 244 2.25 0.74 15.14
N THR A 245 3.55 0.58 15.38
CA THR A 245 4.41 1.59 16.01
C THR A 245 5.58 2.05 15.16
N GLY A 246 6.00 1.25 14.16
CA GLY A 246 7.20 1.56 13.38
C GLY A 246 7.52 0.49 12.35
N ILE A 247 8.78 0.28 12.10
CA ILE A 247 9.25 -0.68 11.10
C ILE A 247 10.30 -1.64 11.67
N ASN A 248 10.27 -2.86 11.17
CA ASN A 248 11.23 -3.92 11.47
C ASN A 248 11.87 -4.40 10.16
N ARG A 249 13.15 -4.74 10.19
CA ARG A 249 13.89 -5.25 9.04
C ARG A 249 14.03 -6.76 9.17
N MET A 250 13.48 -7.51 8.21
CA MET A 250 13.71 -8.93 8.05
C MET A 250 14.79 -9.14 6.98
N PHE A 251 15.86 -9.82 7.35
CA PHE A 251 17.01 -10.05 6.49
C PHE A 251 17.38 -11.53 6.44
N TYR A 252 17.95 -11.95 5.33
CA TYR A 252 18.42 -13.32 5.19
C TYR A 252 19.69 -13.56 6.01
N ALA A 253 19.61 -14.43 7.00
CA ALA A 253 20.72 -14.77 7.90
C ALA A 253 21.51 -16.01 7.45
N GLY A 254 20.97 -16.79 6.52
CA GLY A 254 21.56 -18.05 6.08
C GLY A 254 21.36 -19.21 7.08
N SER A 255 21.92 -20.38 6.73
CA SER A 255 21.83 -21.57 7.58
C SER A 255 22.65 -21.37 8.88
N PRO A 256 22.12 -21.81 10.06
CA PRO A 256 20.87 -22.54 10.27
C PRO A 256 19.63 -21.66 10.47
N PHE A 257 19.76 -20.35 10.54
CA PHE A 257 18.70 -19.44 10.98
C PHE A 257 17.88 -18.85 9.84
N VAL A 258 17.93 -19.20 8.66
CA VAL A 258 17.21 -18.72 7.49
C VAL A 258 17.00 -17.20 7.47
N TYR A 259 16.20 -16.64 8.39
CA TYR A 259 15.95 -15.20 8.56
C TYR A 259 16.21 -14.72 9.98
N GLY A 260 16.57 -13.43 10.06
CA GLY A 260 16.59 -12.64 11.29
C GLY A 260 15.66 -11.44 11.15
N ILE A 261 15.08 -10.97 12.26
CA ILE A 261 14.28 -9.76 12.32
C ILE A 261 14.90 -8.82 13.36
N ALA A 262 15.13 -7.58 12.98
CA ALA A 262 15.65 -6.53 13.85
C ALA A 262 14.78 -5.28 13.77
N ASP A 263 14.77 -4.49 14.84
CA ASP A 263 14.18 -3.16 14.84
C ASP A 263 14.89 -2.26 13.80
N ALA A 264 14.13 -1.47 13.07
CA ALA A 264 14.67 -0.55 12.07
C ALA A 264 14.19 0.89 12.27
N GLY A 265 13.19 1.10 13.10
CA GLY A 265 12.70 2.44 13.46
C GLY A 265 11.37 2.42 14.19
N THR A 266 11.25 3.31 15.16
CA THR A 266 10.05 3.50 15.99
C THR A 266 9.39 4.85 15.71
N ASN A 267 8.10 4.99 16.04
CA ASN A 267 7.31 6.21 15.85
C ASN A 267 7.23 6.70 14.39
N CYS A 268 7.32 5.77 13.45
CA CYS A 268 7.32 6.06 12.01
C CYS A 268 6.34 5.17 11.24
N LYS A 269 5.21 4.80 11.87
CA LYS A 269 4.21 3.96 11.22
C LYS A 269 3.63 4.62 9.98
N SER A 270 3.23 3.81 9.02
CA SER A 270 2.52 4.28 7.83
C SER A 270 1.04 4.50 8.13
N ILE A 271 0.45 5.53 7.54
CA ILE A 271 -1.00 5.81 7.65
C ILE A 271 -1.85 4.74 6.94
N SER A 272 -1.31 4.15 5.87
CA SER A 272 -1.93 3.08 5.08
C SER A 272 -0.86 2.23 4.41
N SER A 273 -1.12 0.93 4.24
CA SER A 273 -0.22 0.03 3.49
C SER A 273 0.06 0.49 2.06
N ARG A 274 -0.88 1.24 1.47
CA ARG A 274 -0.81 1.74 0.09
C ARG A 274 0.03 2.99 -0.07
N THR A 275 0.46 3.65 1.01
CA THR A 275 1.26 4.89 0.94
C THR A 275 2.76 4.65 0.89
N VAL A 276 3.19 3.41 1.08
CA VAL A 276 4.61 3.06 1.03
C VAL A 276 5.04 2.86 -0.42
N VAL A 277 5.98 3.67 -0.84
CA VAL A 277 6.50 3.71 -2.21
C VAL A 277 7.97 3.30 -2.21
N SER A 278 8.31 2.32 -3.05
CA SER A 278 9.69 1.89 -3.27
C SER A 278 10.22 2.47 -4.58
N THR A 279 11.36 3.13 -4.51
CA THR A 279 12.09 3.61 -5.70
C THR A 279 13.24 2.67 -6.09
N GLY A 280 13.45 1.58 -5.30
CA GLY A 280 14.61 0.71 -5.41
C GLY A 280 15.81 1.19 -4.58
N ASN A 281 16.06 2.49 -4.51
CA ASN A 281 17.14 3.08 -3.72
C ASN A 281 16.72 3.38 -2.28
N PHE A 282 15.47 3.76 -2.08
CA PHE A 282 14.89 4.06 -0.78
C PHE A 282 13.39 3.73 -0.78
N LEU A 283 12.82 3.61 0.42
CA LEU A 283 11.37 3.62 0.64
C LEU A 283 10.95 4.99 1.14
N ALA A 284 9.80 5.49 0.69
CA ALA A 284 9.19 6.68 1.25
C ALA A 284 7.71 6.44 1.53
N TRP A 285 7.18 7.00 2.61
CA TRP A 285 5.78 6.82 2.97
C TRP A 285 5.20 8.02 3.70
N MET A 286 3.88 8.13 3.60
CA MET A 286 3.09 9.03 4.41
C MET A 286 2.80 8.36 5.75
N GLY A 287 3.24 8.97 6.85
CA GLY A 287 2.88 8.60 8.21
C GLY A 287 1.62 9.32 8.67
N GLU A 288 1.32 9.27 9.98
CA GLU A 288 0.15 9.96 10.54
C GLU A 288 0.33 11.49 10.61
N ASN A 289 1.54 11.95 10.87
CA ASN A 289 1.85 13.38 11.06
C ASN A 289 3.07 13.87 10.28
N ALA A 290 3.72 13.01 9.50
CA ALA A 290 4.91 13.38 8.74
C ALA A 290 5.12 12.39 7.58
N PHE A 291 5.95 12.79 6.64
CA PHE A 291 6.50 11.88 5.63
C PHE A 291 7.83 11.32 6.13
N TYR A 292 8.09 10.07 5.80
CA TYR A 292 9.31 9.36 6.19
C TYR A 292 10.02 8.78 4.98
N ILE A 293 11.33 8.60 5.15
CA ILE A 293 12.19 7.94 4.18
C ILE A 293 13.07 6.91 4.90
N TYR A 294 13.31 5.79 4.25
CA TYR A 294 14.22 4.74 4.69
C TYR A 294 15.21 4.39 3.58
N ASP A 295 16.48 4.57 3.85
CA ASP A 295 17.61 4.24 2.97
C ASP A 295 18.64 3.33 3.64
N GLY A 296 18.27 2.76 4.78
CA GLY A 296 19.08 1.98 5.73
C GLY A 296 18.85 2.47 7.15
N SER A 297 18.35 3.70 7.30
CA SER A 297 17.85 4.28 8.55
C SER A 297 16.59 5.09 8.26
N VAL A 298 15.70 5.18 9.26
CA VAL A 298 14.50 6.03 9.15
C VAL A 298 14.87 7.47 9.45
N ARG A 299 14.36 8.36 8.64
CA ARG A 299 14.38 9.79 8.90
C ARG A 299 13.08 10.44 8.43
N GLU A 300 12.71 11.50 9.08
CA GLU A 300 11.61 12.35 8.63
C GLU A 300 12.03 13.10 7.36
N LEU A 301 11.11 13.16 6.41
CA LEU A 301 11.30 13.90 5.16
C LEU A 301 10.75 15.32 5.35
N PRO A 302 11.62 16.36 5.28
CA PRO A 302 11.16 17.74 5.37
C PRO A 302 10.10 18.05 4.30
N CYS A 303 8.96 18.56 4.72
CA CYS A 303 7.82 18.82 3.86
C CYS A 303 7.42 20.29 3.94
N GLU A 304 7.55 21.03 2.82
CA GLU A 304 7.18 22.46 2.74
C GLU A 304 5.65 22.66 2.61
N VAL A 305 4.90 21.56 2.43
CA VAL A 305 3.42 21.54 2.31
C VAL A 305 2.77 20.68 3.41
N HIS A 306 3.44 20.59 4.56
CA HIS A 306 3.00 19.78 5.69
C HIS A 306 1.58 20.17 6.15
N ASP A 307 1.34 21.45 6.39
CA ASP A 307 0.06 21.96 6.89
C ASP A 307 -1.08 21.69 5.89
N TYR A 308 -0.81 21.81 4.59
CA TYR A 308 -1.78 21.48 3.54
C TYR A 308 -2.23 20.02 3.60
N VAL A 309 -1.35 19.10 3.94
CA VAL A 309 -1.66 17.67 3.98
C VAL A 309 -2.30 17.29 5.30
N PHE A 310 -1.60 17.53 6.41
CA PHE A 310 -1.94 16.94 7.71
C PHE A 310 -3.07 17.67 8.44
N ASP A 311 -3.30 18.96 8.15
CA ASP A 311 -4.45 19.69 8.69
C ASP A 311 -5.75 19.40 7.94
N GLN A 312 -5.66 18.91 6.70
CA GLN A 312 -6.82 18.69 5.84
C GLN A 312 -7.19 17.21 5.68
N ILE A 313 -6.33 16.28 6.06
CA ILE A 313 -6.58 14.85 5.90
C ILE A 313 -7.80 14.41 6.73
N ASN A 314 -8.73 13.72 6.07
CA ASN A 314 -9.83 13.08 6.78
C ASN A 314 -9.32 11.80 7.46
N VAL A 315 -9.21 11.82 8.78
CA VAL A 315 -8.70 10.70 9.58
C VAL A 315 -9.56 9.45 9.44
N ALA A 316 -10.87 9.59 9.29
CA ALA A 316 -11.79 8.46 9.06
C ALA A 316 -11.54 7.79 7.69
N GLY A 317 -11.09 8.56 6.70
CA GLY A 317 -10.76 8.10 5.35
C GLY A 317 -9.30 7.67 5.14
N ARG A 318 -8.48 7.60 6.19
CA ARG A 318 -7.02 7.30 6.04
C ARG A 318 -6.71 6.02 5.24
N GLY A 319 -7.59 5.04 5.27
CA GLY A 319 -7.49 3.84 4.44
C GLY A 319 -7.56 4.10 2.93
N ALA A 320 -8.05 5.26 2.48
CA ALA A 320 -8.07 5.66 1.08
C ALA A 320 -6.76 6.34 0.63
N CYS A 321 -5.83 6.66 1.55
CA CYS A 321 -4.53 7.19 1.17
C CYS A 321 -3.74 6.17 0.33
N TRP A 322 -3.08 6.65 -0.69
CA TRP A 322 -2.25 5.84 -1.58
C TRP A 322 -0.97 6.57 -1.97
N GLY A 323 0.02 5.84 -2.42
CA GLY A 323 1.27 6.36 -2.97
C GLY A 323 1.60 5.71 -4.32
N GLY A 324 2.33 6.44 -5.14
CA GLY A 324 2.78 5.97 -6.44
C GLY A 324 4.10 6.59 -6.86
N HIS A 325 4.93 5.83 -7.57
CA HIS A 325 6.20 6.28 -8.10
C HIS A 325 6.09 6.61 -9.59
N ASN A 326 6.42 7.82 -9.95
CA ASN A 326 6.56 8.24 -11.34
C ASN A 326 8.04 8.43 -11.67
N SER A 327 8.68 7.37 -12.13
CA SER A 327 10.12 7.33 -12.42
C SER A 327 10.52 8.26 -13.56
N ASN A 328 9.61 8.59 -14.49
CA ASN A 328 9.91 9.47 -15.62
C ASN A 328 10.22 10.91 -15.18
N PHE A 329 9.65 11.32 -14.06
CA PHE A 329 9.81 12.69 -13.53
C PHE A 329 10.50 12.72 -12.16
N ASN A 330 10.97 11.56 -11.64
CA ASN A 330 11.55 11.45 -10.31
C ASN A 330 10.60 11.92 -9.21
N GLU A 331 9.32 11.55 -9.32
CA GLU A 331 8.27 12.00 -8.43
C GLU A 331 7.69 10.84 -7.62
N ILE A 332 7.38 11.11 -6.37
CA ILE A 332 6.48 10.30 -5.56
C ILE A 332 5.21 11.09 -5.34
N TRP A 333 4.10 10.44 -5.59
CA TRP A 333 2.77 10.97 -5.42
C TRP A 333 2.11 10.34 -4.22
N TRP A 334 1.44 11.13 -3.40
CA TRP A 334 0.54 10.63 -2.38
C TRP A 334 -0.82 11.29 -2.54
N GLY A 335 -1.86 10.46 -2.67
CA GLY A 335 -3.25 10.90 -2.63
C GLY A 335 -3.82 10.70 -1.24
N PHE A 336 -4.68 11.63 -0.82
CA PHE A 336 -5.34 11.57 0.47
C PHE A 336 -6.76 12.13 0.40
N PRO A 337 -7.68 11.62 1.24
CA PRO A 337 -9.04 12.16 1.37
C PRO A 337 -9.03 13.42 2.22
N SER A 338 -9.79 14.42 1.82
CA SER A 338 -9.98 15.67 2.57
C SER A 338 -11.45 16.05 2.68
N GLY A 339 -11.82 16.87 3.65
CA GLY A 339 -13.21 17.26 3.91
C GLY A 339 -14.07 16.06 4.26
N ASP A 340 -15.23 15.94 3.63
CA ASP A 340 -16.19 14.85 3.85
C ASP A 340 -15.85 13.56 3.08
N SER A 341 -14.78 13.55 2.28
CA SER A 341 -14.38 12.37 1.54
C SER A 341 -13.77 11.32 2.48
N GLN A 342 -14.35 10.13 2.51
CA GLN A 342 -13.89 9.02 3.35
C GLN A 342 -13.36 7.82 2.54
N TYR A 343 -13.83 7.65 1.31
CA TYR A 343 -13.59 6.44 0.51
C TYR A 343 -12.69 6.67 -0.68
N THR A 344 -12.48 7.92 -1.08
CA THR A 344 -11.67 8.29 -2.26
C THR A 344 -10.75 9.45 -1.91
N SER A 345 -9.54 9.38 -2.41
CA SER A 345 -8.61 10.51 -2.34
C SER A 345 -9.05 11.58 -3.34
N ASN A 346 -9.27 12.79 -2.85
CA ASN A 346 -9.65 13.96 -3.65
C ASN A 346 -8.55 15.02 -3.72
N LYS A 347 -7.47 14.84 -2.97
CA LYS A 347 -6.28 15.68 -3.00
C LYS A 347 -5.02 14.85 -3.18
N TYR A 348 -3.99 15.49 -3.70
CA TYR A 348 -2.67 14.86 -3.82
C TYR A 348 -1.55 15.83 -3.46
N VAL A 349 -0.42 15.23 -3.12
CA VAL A 349 0.86 15.90 -2.95
C VAL A 349 1.91 15.15 -3.75
N ILE A 350 2.82 15.88 -4.38
CA ILE A 350 3.93 15.33 -5.17
C ILE A 350 5.23 15.79 -4.54
N TRP A 351 6.14 14.87 -4.34
CA TRP A 351 7.51 15.15 -3.98
C TRP A 351 8.44 14.76 -5.13
N ASN A 352 9.13 15.72 -5.71
CA ASN A 352 10.22 15.43 -6.64
C ASN A 352 11.50 15.19 -5.83
N TYR A 353 11.92 13.93 -5.74
CA TYR A 353 13.03 13.53 -4.89
C TYR A 353 14.42 13.92 -5.45
N ASN A 354 14.53 14.29 -6.73
CA ASN A 354 15.78 14.75 -7.33
C ASN A 354 16.06 16.22 -7.02
N SER A 355 15.04 17.08 -7.10
CA SER A 355 15.13 18.52 -6.84
C SER A 355 14.70 18.91 -5.43
N ASN A 356 14.16 17.97 -4.67
CA ASN A 356 13.57 18.15 -3.34
C ASN A 356 12.50 19.25 -3.30
N VAL A 357 11.59 19.24 -4.27
CA VAL A 357 10.50 20.22 -4.40
C VAL A 357 9.15 19.54 -4.23
N TRP A 358 8.21 20.29 -3.65
CA TRP A 358 6.85 19.82 -3.41
C TRP A 358 5.85 20.52 -4.33
N SER A 359 4.82 19.81 -4.75
CA SER A 359 3.65 20.30 -5.47
C SER A 359 2.38 19.71 -4.85
N ILE A 360 1.29 20.43 -4.94
CA ILE A 360 0.00 20.04 -4.42
C ILE A 360 -1.06 20.12 -5.52
N GLY A 361 -2.22 19.53 -5.27
CA GLY A 361 -3.37 19.69 -6.14
C GLY A 361 -4.58 18.88 -5.72
N SER A 362 -5.65 19.08 -6.46
CA SER A 362 -6.92 18.40 -6.29
C SER A 362 -7.14 17.37 -7.40
N MET A 363 -7.90 16.34 -7.08
CA MET A 363 -8.20 15.24 -7.98
C MET A 363 -9.66 14.82 -7.80
N ASP A 364 -10.56 15.56 -8.42
CA ASP A 364 -11.98 15.22 -8.48
C ASP A 364 -12.21 14.09 -9.49
N ARG A 365 -12.39 12.86 -8.98
CA ARG A 365 -12.68 11.69 -9.81
C ARG A 365 -13.57 10.69 -9.13
#